data_74bff6414eb55661a58ab53d32deb995
#
_entry.id   74bff6414eb55661a58ab53d32deb995
#
_cell.length_a   1.000
_cell.length_b   1.000
_cell.length_c   1.000
_cell.angle_alpha   90.00
_cell.angle_beta   90.00
_cell.angle_gamma   90.00
#
_symmetry.space_group_name_H-M   'P 1'
#
loop_
_entity.id
_entity.type
_entity.pdbx_description
1 polymer ?
#
loop_
_entity_poly.entity_id
_entity_poly.type
_entity_poly.pdbx_seq_one_letter_code
_entity_poly.pdbx_strand_id
1 'polypeptide(L)'
;MEPAYSQLGWAGSYQNGGMYMSEENINRASAPKADNEGVYHLRLKQGDVPGYVILPGAPERALKIAKNWEDAKEIASYREYKTVVGRYKGMDLAATSTGIGGPSSEICIHELNTLGVHTCIRVGTTGCIVPQFDLGDLIIPVACYRKDGTSATYIEPEFPAFSNPYVVMALIQACENLGFRYGIGLDYTVGSFYIGQGRPLYEDGRKSYWPSFAEKILPDLATAGVTNIEMETAGQLVVGYLHGMRMGCILSVISNRVLDRWGDNGGEEKTCLAAAEAMRILKEWDDSGKITLTAKMKR
;
A
#
# COMPACT_ATOMS: atom_id res chain seq x y z
N MET A 1 6.87 -27.01 16.35
CA MET A 1 7.94 -27.16 15.33
C MET A 1 9.12 -26.36 15.83
N GLU A 2 10.19 -27.02 16.24
CA GLU A 2 11.44 -26.34 16.56
C GLU A 2 12.02 -25.72 15.29
N PRO A 3 12.62 -24.53 15.35
CA PRO A 3 13.18 -23.88 14.18
C PRO A 3 14.39 -24.66 13.64
N ALA A 4 14.47 -24.83 12.32
CA ALA A 4 15.46 -25.61 11.58
C ALA A 4 16.95 -25.19 11.77
N TYR A 5 17.24 -24.27 12.64
CA TYR A 5 18.60 -23.74 12.89
C TYR A 5 19.40 -24.51 13.94
N SER A 6 18.81 -25.50 14.63
CA SER A 6 19.51 -26.31 15.64
C SER A 6 20.50 -27.35 15.04
N GLN A 7 20.53 -27.52 13.72
CA GLN A 7 21.40 -28.51 13.05
C GLN A 7 22.69 -27.93 12.44
N LEU A 8 22.86 -26.62 12.45
CA LEU A 8 24.13 -26.01 12.03
C LEU A 8 24.97 -25.77 13.29
N GLY A 9 25.87 -26.70 13.61
CA GLY A 9 26.73 -26.73 14.78
C GLY A 9 27.61 -25.50 15.03
N TRP A 10 26.99 -24.36 15.30
CA TRP A 10 27.63 -23.11 15.74
C TRP A 10 27.49 -22.99 17.28
N ALA A 11 28.09 -23.94 18.00
CA ALA A 11 28.39 -23.78 19.42
C ALA A 11 29.81 -23.20 19.57
N GLY A 12 29.95 -21.95 19.24
CA GLY A 12 31.17 -21.18 19.58
C GLY A 12 30.96 -20.51 20.94
N SER A 13 31.56 -21.08 21.99
CA SER A 13 31.68 -20.43 23.29
C SER A 13 32.61 -19.24 23.19
N TYR A 14 32.09 -18.01 23.12
CA TYR A 14 32.86 -16.80 23.42
C TYR A 14 32.78 -16.50 24.92
N GLN A 15 33.77 -16.94 25.65
CA GLN A 15 34.08 -16.38 26.97
C GLN A 15 34.88 -15.08 26.74
N ASN A 16 34.22 -13.95 26.88
CA ASN A 16 34.87 -12.68 27.22
C ASN A 16 33.85 -11.76 27.91
N GLY A 17 34.26 -11.18 29.02
CA GLY A 17 33.48 -10.42 30.00
C GLY A 17 32.71 -9.23 29.42
N GLY A 18 31.56 -9.50 28.86
CA GLY A 18 30.54 -8.53 28.50
C GLY A 18 29.39 -8.64 29.50
N MET A 19 28.88 -7.50 29.91
CA MET A 19 27.73 -7.35 30.78
C MET A 19 26.55 -8.16 30.20
N TYR A 20 26.23 -9.32 30.84
CA TYR A 20 25.07 -10.13 30.44
C TYR A 20 23.81 -9.31 30.71
N MET A 21 23.13 -8.90 29.64
CA MET A 21 21.73 -8.49 29.74
C MET A 21 20.91 -9.70 30.16
N SER A 22 20.01 -9.52 31.13
CA SER A 22 19.07 -10.59 31.55
C SER A 22 18.30 -11.07 30.33
N GLU A 23 18.01 -12.39 30.23
CA GLU A 23 17.29 -13.01 29.10
C GLU A 23 15.93 -12.33 28.78
N GLU A 24 15.35 -11.60 29.73
CA GLU A 24 14.09 -10.85 29.59
C GLU A 24 14.19 -9.61 28.69
N ASN A 25 15.39 -9.12 28.36
CA ASN A 25 15.60 -7.90 27.59
C ASN A 25 16.30 -8.09 26.23
N ILE A 26 16.44 -9.33 25.75
CA ILE A 26 17.04 -9.59 24.44
C ILE A 26 15.99 -9.43 23.36
N ASN A 27 16.14 -8.39 22.53
CA ASN A 27 15.34 -8.20 21.31
C ASN A 27 15.71 -9.31 20.31
N ARG A 28 14.76 -10.18 19.98
CA ARG A 28 15.01 -11.35 19.13
C ARG A 28 15.19 -10.93 17.67
N ALA A 29 16.25 -11.41 17.00
CA ALA A 29 16.47 -11.16 15.58
C ALA A 29 15.33 -11.66 14.69
N SER A 30 14.63 -12.75 15.09
CA SER A 30 13.47 -13.30 14.38
C SER A 30 12.16 -12.54 14.60
N ALA A 31 12.10 -11.66 15.61
CA ALA A 31 10.92 -10.86 15.94
C ALA A 31 11.35 -9.54 16.59
N PRO A 32 11.96 -8.64 15.82
CA PRO A 32 12.48 -7.38 16.35
C PRO A 32 11.35 -6.47 16.82
N LYS A 33 11.58 -5.78 17.93
CA LYS A 33 10.67 -4.77 18.47
C LYS A 33 11.37 -3.40 18.55
N ALA A 34 10.57 -2.36 18.58
CA ALA A 34 11.04 -1.00 18.86
C ALA A 34 11.41 -0.82 20.34
N ASP A 35 12.19 0.22 20.66
CA ASP A 35 12.57 0.57 22.04
C ASP A 35 11.35 0.84 22.94
N ASN A 36 10.23 1.22 22.34
CA ASN A 36 8.95 1.41 23.01
C ASN A 36 8.11 0.14 23.13
N GLU A 37 8.65 -1.06 22.83
CA GLU A 37 7.98 -2.36 22.77
C GLU A 37 6.93 -2.50 21.67
N GLY A 38 6.77 -1.50 20.81
CA GLY A 38 5.91 -1.53 19.62
C GLY A 38 6.51 -2.34 18.49
N VAL A 39 5.78 -2.40 17.36
CA VAL A 39 6.30 -2.98 16.12
C VAL A 39 7.51 -2.16 15.63
N TYR A 40 8.48 -2.86 15.02
CA TYR A 40 9.81 -2.29 14.84
C TYR A 40 9.85 -1.07 13.92
N HIS A 41 9.17 -1.09 12.78
CA HIS A 41 9.26 0.00 11.80
C HIS A 41 8.21 1.09 12.06
N LEU A 42 6.96 0.74 12.32
CA LEU A 42 5.91 1.74 12.54
C LEU A 42 5.98 2.41 13.90
N ARG A 43 6.71 1.84 14.86
CA ARG A 43 6.84 2.35 16.25
C ARG A 43 5.48 2.47 16.98
N LEU A 44 4.51 1.64 16.58
CA LEU A 44 3.16 1.61 17.11
C LEU A 44 2.95 0.41 18.04
N LYS A 45 1.99 0.53 18.95
CA LYS A 45 1.55 -0.52 19.86
C LYS A 45 0.12 -0.95 19.58
N GLN A 46 -0.27 -2.07 20.14
CA GLN A 46 -1.66 -2.52 20.12
C GLN A 46 -2.58 -1.43 20.71
N GLY A 47 -3.60 -1.04 19.95
CA GLY A 47 -4.56 -0.02 20.34
C GLY A 47 -4.21 1.41 19.88
N ASP A 48 -3.02 1.64 19.33
CA ASP A 48 -2.65 2.98 18.82
C ASP A 48 -3.42 3.36 17.54
N VAL A 49 -3.83 2.37 16.74
CA VAL A 49 -4.55 2.58 15.48
C VAL A 49 -5.88 1.81 15.45
N PRO A 50 -6.92 2.36 14.81
CA PRO A 50 -8.17 1.63 14.59
C PRO A 50 -8.00 0.54 13.53
N GLY A 51 -9.02 -0.34 13.37
CA GLY A 51 -9.00 -1.42 12.38
C GLY A 51 -9.08 -0.98 10.91
N TYR A 52 -9.25 0.32 10.63
CA TYR A 52 -9.38 0.93 9.31
C TYR A 52 -8.26 1.94 9.07
N VAL A 53 -7.41 1.70 8.07
CA VAL A 53 -6.24 2.53 7.81
C VAL A 53 -6.13 2.90 6.33
N ILE A 54 -5.85 4.16 6.04
CA ILE A 54 -5.56 4.67 4.69
C ILE A 54 -4.03 4.67 4.49
N LEU A 55 -3.58 4.17 3.35
CA LEU A 55 -2.18 3.92 3.05
C LEU A 55 -1.66 4.83 1.92
N PRO A 56 -1.20 6.06 2.19
CA PRO A 56 -0.46 6.84 1.22
C PRO A 56 0.99 6.32 1.07
N GLY A 57 1.63 6.55 -0.08
CA GLY A 57 3.06 6.30 -0.25
C GLY A 57 3.91 7.34 0.50
N ALA A 58 3.61 8.62 0.32
CA ALA A 58 4.39 9.73 0.89
C ALA A 58 3.96 10.06 2.33
N PRO A 59 4.91 10.30 3.26
CA PRO A 59 4.62 10.72 4.64
C PRO A 59 3.78 11.99 4.74
N GLU A 60 4.02 12.98 3.87
CA GLU A 60 3.29 14.25 3.85
C GLU A 60 1.82 14.06 3.46
N ARG A 61 1.52 13.01 2.67
CA ARG A 61 0.15 12.70 2.27
C ARG A 61 -0.67 12.13 3.43
N ALA A 62 -0.05 11.48 4.43
CA ALA A 62 -0.74 11.07 5.65
C ALA A 62 -1.33 12.29 6.39
N LEU A 63 -0.57 13.39 6.47
CA LEU A 63 -1.06 14.65 7.03
C LEU A 63 -2.15 15.30 6.16
N LYS A 64 -2.01 15.26 4.82
CA LYS A 64 -3.02 15.80 3.90
C LYS A 64 -4.35 15.04 4.02
N ILE A 65 -4.31 13.71 4.15
CA ILE A 65 -5.51 12.88 4.35
C ILE A 65 -6.24 13.31 5.62
N ALA A 66 -5.50 13.50 6.71
CA ALA A 66 -6.06 13.84 8.01
C ALA A 66 -6.38 15.34 8.19
N LYS A 67 -6.09 16.20 7.20
CA LYS A 67 -6.24 17.67 7.31
C LYS A 67 -7.62 18.13 7.79
N ASN A 68 -8.66 17.42 7.39
CA ASN A 68 -10.05 17.74 7.72
C ASN A 68 -10.67 16.74 8.71
N TRP A 69 -9.86 15.96 9.41
CA TRP A 69 -10.32 15.04 10.43
C TRP A 69 -10.44 15.76 11.78
N GLU A 70 -11.40 15.36 12.57
CA GLU A 70 -11.55 15.80 13.96
C GLU A 70 -10.44 15.15 14.80
N ASP A 71 -9.87 15.90 15.74
CA ASP A 71 -8.80 15.46 16.67
C ASP A 71 -7.59 14.82 15.97
N ALA A 72 -7.28 15.27 14.76
CA ALA A 72 -6.16 14.74 13.99
C ALA A 72 -4.82 14.92 14.72
N LYS A 73 -4.09 13.80 14.91
CA LYS A 73 -2.81 13.80 15.64
C LYS A 73 -1.81 12.85 14.98
N GLU A 74 -0.60 13.34 14.72
CA GLU A 74 0.55 12.48 14.40
C GLU A 74 0.97 11.74 15.68
N ILE A 75 1.04 10.41 15.61
CA ILE A 75 1.38 9.55 16.75
C ILE A 75 2.70 8.82 16.58
N ALA A 76 3.20 8.67 15.35
CA ALA A 76 4.48 8.07 15.05
C ALA A 76 5.05 8.63 13.75
N SER A 77 6.38 8.78 13.70
CA SER A 77 7.13 9.12 12.49
C SER A 77 8.53 8.51 12.60
N TYR A 78 8.82 7.54 11.75
CA TYR A 78 10.11 6.88 11.69
C TYR A 78 10.38 6.38 10.28
N ARG A 79 11.53 6.75 9.70
CA ARG A 79 11.86 6.49 8.29
C ARG A 79 10.77 7.06 7.36
N GLU A 80 10.30 6.26 6.40
CA GLU A 80 9.20 6.57 5.48
C GLU A 80 7.81 6.40 6.10
N TYR A 81 7.73 5.87 7.33
CA TYR A 81 6.46 5.59 8.01
C TYR A 81 6.05 6.74 8.91
N LYS A 82 4.93 7.34 8.60
CA LYS A 82 4.28 8.36 9.41
C LYS A 82 2.83 7.96 9.63
N THR A 83 2.39 7.96 10.90
CA THR A 83 1.02 7.62 11.27
C THR A 83 0.31 8.79 11.90
N VAL A 84 -0.85 9.11 11.36
CA VAL A 84 -1.80 10.10 11.88
C VAL A 84 -3.11 9.40 12.20
N VAL A 85 -3.67 9.67 13.37
CA VAL A 85 -5.00 9.19 13.78
C VAL A 85 -5.95 10.36 13.92
N GLY A 86 -7.24 10.12 13.83
CA GLY A 86 -8.28 11.12 14.01
C GLY A 86 -9.65 10.56 13.67
N ARG A 87 -10.66 11.42 13.53
CA ARG A 87 -12.03 11.03 13.19
C ARG A 87 -12.51 11.71 11.92
N TYR A 88 -13.08 10.93 11.03
CA TYR A 88 -13.75 11.43 9.83
C TYR A 88 -15.25 11.16 9.94
N LYS A 89 -16.05 12.23 10.04
CA LYS A 89 -17.51 12.13 10.22
C LYS A 89 -17.90 11.16 11.35
N GLY A 90 -17.21 11.28 12.50
CA GLY A 90 -17.45 10.46 13.69
C GLY A 90 -16.86 9.05 13.68
N MET A 91 -16.18 8.63 12.62
CA MET A 91 -15.50 7.34 12.53
C MET A 91 -14.00 7.49 12.84
N ASP A 92 -13.47 6.66 13.74
CA ASP A 92 -12.03 6.59 14.00
C ASP A 92 -11.29 6.04 12.79
N LEU A 93 -10.29 6.77 12.32
CA LEU A 93 -9.43 6.43 11.19
C LEU A 93 -7.96 6.65 11.51
N ALA A 94 -7.10 5.93 10.79
CA ALA A 94 -5.69 6.25 10.71
C ALA A 94 -5.25 6.40 9.25
N ALA A 95 -4.18 7.18 9.05
CA ALA A 95 -3.44 7.23 7.81
C ALA A 95 -1.97 6.91 8.13
N THR A 96 -1.41 5.87 7.50
CA THR A 96 -0.02 5.45 7.70
C THR A 96 0.68 5.40 6.35
N SER A 97 1.77 6.17 6.18
CA SER A 97 2.55 6.13 4.95
C SER A 97 3.33 4.83 4.82
N THR A 98 3.47 4.36 3.58
CA THR A 98 4.09 3.06 3.27
C THR A 98 5.47 3.17 2.64
N GLY A 99 5.90 4.38 2.27
CA GLY A 99 7.08 4.56 1.42
C GLY A 99 6.83 4.15 -0.03
N ILE A 100 7.90 4.07 -0.81
CA ILE A 100 7.89 3.69 -2.22
C ILE A 100 8.30 2.22 -2.37
N GLY A 101 7.54 1.49 -3.18
CA GLY A 101 7.87 0.14 -3.61
C GLY A 101 7.37 -0.97 -2.69
N GLY A 102 7.44 -2.19 -3.22
CA GLY A 102 6.93 -3.39 -2.56
C GLY A 102 7.53 -3.66 -1.18
N PRO A 103 8.87 -3.68 -1.02
CA PRO A 103 9.49 -4.01 0.28
C PRO A 103 9.07 -3.10 1.43
N SER A 104 8.99 -1.79 1.19
CA SER A 104 8.56 -0.84 2.22
C SER A 104 7.08 -1.02 2.57
N SER A 105 6.23 -1.17 1.57
CA SER A 105 4.79 -1.30 1.80
C SER A 105 4.39 -2.64 2.43
N GLU A 106 5.10 -3.74 2.14
CA GLU A 106 4.80 -5.04 2.77
C GLU A 106 5.09 -5.03 4.28
N ILE A 107 6.20 -4.42 4.68
CA ILE A 107 6.54 -4.22 6.10
C ILE A 107 5.40 -3.49 6.82
N CYS A 108 4.94 -2.39 6.24
CA CYS A 108 3.83 -1.60 6.80
C CYS A 108 2.56 -2.44 6.99
N ILE A 109 2.16 -3.20 5.97
CA ILE A 109 0.95 -4.04 6.03
C ILE A 109 1.08 -5.15 7.07
N HIS A 110 2.22 -5.82 7.10
CA HIS A 110 2.47 -6.87 8.10
C HIS A 110 2.37 -6.32 9.52
N GLU A 111 3.05 -5.20 9.80
CA GLU A 111 3.05 -4.60 11.13
C GLU A 111 1.66 -4.05 11.52
N LEU A 112 0.92 -3.43 10.59
CA LEU A 112 -0.46 -2.99 10.83
C LEU A 112 -1.39 -4.18 11.11
N ASN A 113 -1.25 -5.29 10.38
CA ASN A 113 -2.04 -6.50 10.67
C ASN A 113 -1.75 -7.05 12.07
N THR A 114 -0.48 -7.05 12.51
CA THR A 114 -0.08 -7.44 13.87
C THR A 114 -0.77 -6.59 14.94
N LEU A 115 -1.08 -5.32 14.62
CA LEU A 115 -1.80 -4.38 15.50
C LEU A 115 -3.33 -4.49 15.41
N GLY A 116 -3.86 -5.46 14.64
CA GLY A 116 -5.30 -5.70 14.52
C GLY A 116 -5.99 -4.92 13.41
N VAL A 117 -5.25 -4.24 12.54
CA VAL A 117 -5.81 -3.60 11.35
C VAL A 117 -6.31 -4.67 10.38
N HIS A 118 -7.54 -4.49 9.88
CA HIS A 118 -8.21 -5.48 9.03
C HIS A 118 -8.73 -4.91 7.70
N THR A 119 -8.72 -3.59 7.51
CA THR A 119 -9.20 -2.94 6.29
C THR A 119 -8.30 -1.79 5.92
N CYS A 120 -7.74 -1.84 4.71
CA CYS A 120 -6.87 -0.79 4.20
C CYS A 120 -7.27 -0.34 2.80
N ILE A 121 -7.12 0.96 2.54
CA ILE A 121 -7.23 1.56 1.21
C ILE A 121 -5.92 2.29 0.89
N ARG A 122 -5.24 1.82 -0.15
CA ARG A 122 -4.11 2.56 -0.72
C ARG A 122 -4.59 3.82 -1.41
N VAL A 123 -3.91 4.93 -1.13
CA VAL A 123 -4.06 6.23 -1.80
C VAL A 123 -2.75 6.58 -2.48
N GLY A 124 -2.74 6.55 -3.80
CA GLY A 124 -1.53 6.73 -4.58
C GLY A 124 -1.69 7.65 -5.77
N THR A 125 -0.60 7.74 -6.52
CA THR A 125 -0.54 8.39 -7.83
C THR A 125 -0.15 7.38 -8.89
N THR A 126 -0.53 7.60 -10.14
CA THR A 126 -0.31 6.65 -11.22
C THR A 126 -0.01 7.33 -12.56
N GLY A 127 0.66 6.61 -13.43
CA GLY A 127 0.78 6.93 -14.84
C GLY A 127 -0.30 6.21 -15.65
N CYS A 128 -1.19 6.95 -16.29
CA CYS A 128 -2.19 6.38 -17.21
C CYS A 128 -1.55 6.02 -18.55
N ILE A 129 -1.93 4.90 -19.15
CA ILE A 129 -1.43 4.42 -20.45
C ILE A 129 -2.56 4.25 -21.49
N VAL A 130 -3.72 4.79 -21.21
CA VAL A 130 -4.89 4.81 -22.10
C VAL A 130 -5.41 6.24 -22.25
N PRO A 131 -6.03 6.61 -23.40
CA PRO A 131 -6.40 7.99 -23.67
C PRO A 131 -7.65 8.47 -22.91
N GLN A 132 -8.41 7.56 -22.29
CA GLN A 132 -9.71 7.89 -21.67
C GLN A 132 -9.61 8.70 -20.39
N PHE A 133 -8.45 8.68 -19.73
CA PHE A 133 -8.21 9.42 -18.49
C PHE A 133 -7.26 10.57 -18.70
N ASP A 134 -7.45 11.64 -17.96
CA ASP A 134 -6.56 12.80 -17.95
C ASP A 134 -6.08 13.11 -16.53
N LEU A 135 -5.18 14.10 -16.41
CA LEU A 135 -4.61 14.53 -15.13
C LEU A 135 -5.71 14.89 -14.12
N GLY A 136 -5.62 14.33 -12.93
CA GLY A 136 -6.59 14.54 -11.85
C GLY A 136 -7.82 13.65 -11.91
N ASP A 137 -7.95 12.77 -12.91
CA ASP A 137 -8.94 11.68 -12.88
C ASP A 137 -8.51 10.60 -11.87
N LEU A 138 -9.49 9.85 -11.37
CA LEU A 138 -9.25 8.77 -10.42
C LEU A 138 -9.37 7.41 -11.08
N ILE A 139 -8.48 6.49 -10.72
CA ILE A 139 -8.56 5.09 -11.15
C ILE A 139 -8.68 4.20 -9.91
N ILE A 140 -9.65 3.28 -9.94
CA ILE A 140 -9.87 2.26 -8.92
C ILE A 140 -9.41 0.92 -9.51
N PRO A 141 -8.21 0.43 -9.17
CA PRO A 141 -7.73 -0.87 -9.64
C PRO A 141 -8.57 -2.01 -9.07
N VAL A 142 -9.12 -2.86 -9.93
CA VAL A 142 -9.81 -4.08 -9.51
C VAL A 142 -8.88 -5.27 -9.42
N ALA A 143 -7.81 -5.25 -10.21
CA ALA A 143 -6.75 -6.25 -10.19
C ALA A 143 -5.44 -5.63 -10.71
N CYS A 144 -4.33 -6.31 -10.44
CA CYS A 144 -3.01 -5.85 -10.84
C CYS A 144 -2.21 -6.95 -11.53
N TYR A 145 -1.50 -6.56 -12.58
CA TYR A 145 -0.45 -7.38 -13.15
C TYR A 145 0.82 -7.23 -12.29
N ARG A 146 1.26 -8.34 -11.69
CA ARG A 146 2.30 -8.39 -10.66
C ARG A 146 3.71 -8.40 -11.28
N LYS A 147 4.44 -7.29 -11.16
CA LYS A 147 5.87 -7.15 -11.49
C LYS A 147 6.61 -6.35 -10.42
N ASP A 148 6.05 -6.27 -9.21
CA ASP A 148 6.63 -5.60 -8.05
C ASP A 148 7.83 -6.34 -7.45
N GLY A 149 7.92 -7.64 -7.67
CA GLY A 149 8.96 -8.52 -7.12
C GLY A 149 8.65 -8.99 -5.69
N THR A 150 8.22 -8.12 -4.81
CA THR A 150 7.96 -8.43 -3.39
C THR A 150 6.85 -9.44 -3.23
N SER A 151 5.72 -9.27 -3.93
CA SER A 151 4.60 -10.21 -3.82
C SER A 151 4.97 -11.64 -4.24
N ALA A 152 5.94 -11.80 -5.14
CA ALA A 152 6.44 -13.11 -5.58
C ALA A 152 7.26 -13.83 -4.50
N THR A 153 7.72 -13.13 -3.46
CA THR A 153 8.38 -13.76 -2.30
C THR A 153 7.39 -14.36 -1.31
N TYR A 154 6.12 -13.95 -1.38
CA TYR A 154 5.05 -14.45 -0.52
C TYR A 154 4.29 -15.62 -1.12
N ILE A 155 4.04 -15.57 -2.42
CA ILE A 155 3.29 -16.59 -3.15
C ILE A 155 3.58 -16.49 -4.65
N GLU A 156 3.46 -17.62 -5.37
CA GLU A 156 3.74 -17.73 -6.78
C GLU A 156 3.11 -16.59 -7.63
N PRO A 157 3.78 -16.14 -8.71
CA PRO A 157 3.33 -15.01 -9.54
C PRO A 157 1.92 -15.20 -10.16
N GLU A 158 1.49 -16.44 -10.33
CA GLU A 158 0.17 -16.82 -10.87
C GLU A 158 -0.98 -16.54 -9.87
N PHE A 159 -0.68 -16.39 -8.58
CA PHE A 159 -1.68 -15.99 -7.59
C PHE A 159 -2.16 -14.57 -7.90
N PRO A 160 -3.49 -14.34 -8.01
CA PRO A 160 -4.00 -13.03 -8.43
C PRO A 160 -3.80 -11.94 -7.38
N ALA A 161 -3.39 -10.75 -7.81
CA ALA A 161 -3.51 -9.53 -7.03
C ALA A 161 -4.82 -8.84 -7.38
N PHE A 162 -5.78 -8.83 -6.46
CA PHE A 162 -7.11 -8.25 -6.68
C PHE A 162 -7.56 -7.42 -5.48
N SER A 163 -8.29 -6.35 -5.75
CA SER A 163 -8.93 -5.55 -4.73
C SER A 163 -10.14 -6.28 -4.14
N ASN A 164 -10.35 -6.13 -2.84
CA ASN A 164 -11.55 -6.66 -2.21
C ASN A 164 -12.81 -6.05 -2.85
N PRO A 165 -13.79 -6.84 -3.32
CA PRO A 165 -14.96 -6.33 -4.03
C PRO A 165 -15.75 -5.28 -3.25
N TYR A 166 -15.88 -5.43 -1.95
CA TYR A 166 -16.58 -4.45 -1.11
C TYR A 166 -15.84 -3.13 -1.00
N VAL A 167 -14.51 -3.16 -0.98
CA VAL A 167 -13.69 -1.95 -1.00
C VAL A 167 -13.84 -1.23 -2.35
N VAL A 168 -13.85 -1.97 -3.46
CA VAL A 168 -14.11 -1.40 -4.80
C VAL A 168 -15.48 -0.73 -4.84
N MET A 169 -16.53 -1.42 -4.38
CA MET A 169 -17.89 -0.87 -4.36
C MET A 169 -18.01 0.39 -3.48
N ALA A 170 -17.35 0.40 -2.33
CA ALA A 170 -17.33 1.57 -1.44
C ALA A 170 -16.58 2.75 -2.06
N LEU A 171 -15.48 2.52 -2.77
CA LEU A 171 -14.74 3.55 -3.50
C LEU A 171 -15.56 4.13 -4.66
N ILE A 172 -16.26 3.29 -5.41
CA ILE A 172 -17.20 3.72 -6.47
C ILE A 172 -18.27 4.63 -5.87
N GLN A 173 -18.96 4.18 -4.82
CA GLN A 173 -20.00 4.95 -4.16
C GLN A 173 -19.45 6.25 -3.57
N ALA A 174 -18.24 6.25 -3.01
CA ALA A 174 -17.60 7.46 -2.50
C ALA A 174 -17.33 8.48 -3.61
N CYS A 175 -16.80 8.03 -4.76
CA CYS A 175 -16.58 8.92 -5.91
C CYS A 175 -17.89 9.50 -6.44
N GLU A 176 -18.95 8.71 -6.53
CA GLU A 176 -20.28 9.16 -6.95
C GLU A 176 -20.86 10.19 -5.98
N ASN A 177 -20.81 9.90 -4.67
CA ASN A 177 -21.28 10.82 -3.63
C ASN A 177 -20.56 12.17 -3.63
N LEU A 178 -19.27 12.17 -4.01
CA LEU A 178 -18.43 13.36 -4.06
C LEU A 178 -18.41 14.05 -5.44
N GLY A 179 -19.06 13.46 -6.45
CA GLY A 179 -19.09 13.98 -7.80
C GLY A 179 -17.73 13.93 -8.51
N PHE A 180 -16.85 12.99 -8.17
CA PHE A 180 -15.54 12.83 -8.77
C PHE A 180 -15.59 11.97 -10.02
N ARG A 181 -14.88 12.40 -11.06
CA ARG A 181 -14.66 11.55 -12.25
C ARG A 181 -13.68 10.44 -11.90
N TYR A 182 -14.09 9.19 -12.16
CA TYR A 182 -13.30 8.00 -11.90
C TYR A 182 -13.48 6.94 -12.99
N GLY A 183 -12.60 5.97 -13.01
CA GLY A 183 -12.74 4.75 -13.78
C GLY A 183 -12.23 3.53 -13.02
N ILE A 184 -12.67 2.36 -13.49
CA ILE A 184 -12.22 1.07 -12.98
C ILE A 184 -11.20 0.52 -13.96
N GLY A 185 -10.07 0.01 -13.47
CA GLY A 185 -8.99 -0.42 -14.33
C GLY A 185 -8.19 -1.63 -13.87
N LEU A 186 -7.40 -2.15 -14.79
CA LEU A 186 -6.30 -3.06 -14.51
C LEU A 186 -5.03 -2.25 -14.32
N ASP A 187 -4.35 -2.47 -13.20
CA ASP A 187 -3.10 -1.82 -12.87
C ASP A 187 -1.89 -2.68 -13.26
N TYR A 188 -0.79 -2.05 -13.56
CA TYR A 188 0.51 -2.69 -13.68
C TYR A 188 1.42 -2.21 -12.56
N THR A 189 1.65 -3.06 -11.57
CA THR A 189 2.58 -2.77 -10.49
C THR A 189 3.98 -3.27 -10.83
N VAL A 190 4.96 -2.37 -10.89
CA VAL A 190 6.35 -2.71 -11.22
C VAL A 190 7.35 -2.04 -10.28
N GLY A 191 8.36 -2.79 -9.83
CA GLY A 191 9.38 -2.30 -8.89
C GLY A 191 10.41 -1.32 -9.49
N SER A 192 10.19 -0.77 -10.69
CA SER A 192 11.12 0.14 -11.37
C SER A 192 10.37 1.30 -12.01
N PHE A 193 10.73 2.53 -11.60
CA PHE A 193 10.13 3.75 -12.15
C PHE A 193 10.60 4.10 -13.57
N TYR A 194 11.87 3.84 -13.87
CA TYR A 194 12.46 4.15 -15.18
C TYR A 194 12.24 3.03 -16.19
N ILE A 195 13.15 2.09 -16.30
CA ILE A 195 13.14 1.04 -17.34
C ILE A 195 11.87 0.17 -17.23
N GLY A 196 11.45 -0.22 -16.03
CA GLY A 196 10.26 -1.04 -15.83
C GLY A 196 8.96 -0.38 -16.25
N GLN A 197 8.94 0.96 -16.34
CA GLN A 197 7.82 1.75 -16.85
C GLN A 197 8.08 2.35 -18.24
N GLY A 198 9.08 1.86 -18.98
CA GLY A 198 9.42 2.37 -20.31
C GLY A 198 9.82 3.85 -20.31
N ARG A 199 10.51 4.32 -19.26
CA ARG A 199 11.08 5.67 -19.19
C ARG A 199 12.57 5.60 -19.47
N PRO A 200 13.11 6.50 -20.34
CA PRO A 200 14.54 6.57 -20.57
C PRO A 200 15.29 6.97 -19.30
N LEU A 201 16.54 6.50 -19.16
CA LEU A 201 17.39 6.88 -18.01
C LEU A 201 17.86 8.34 -18.12
N TYR A 202 18.00 8.85 -19.34
CA TYR A 202 18.46 10.21 -19.63
C TYR A 202 17.65 10.82 -20.78
N GLU A 203 17.31 12.08 -20.67
CA GLU A 203 16.57 12.82 -21.69
C GLU A 203 17.46 13.55 -22.71
N ASP A 204 18.75 13.71 -22.40
CA ASP A 204 19.72 14.47 -23.20
C ASP A 204 20.32 13.69 -24.38
N GLY A 205 19.79 12.50 -24.69
CA GLY A 205 20.22 11.68 -25.81
C GLY A 205 21.55 10.96 -25.61
N ARG A 206 22.19 11.05 -24.44
CA ARG A 206 23.41 10.28 -24.17
C ARG A 206 23.13 8.76 -24.21
N LYS A 207 24.09 8.01 -24.71
CA LYS A 207 23.98 6.54 -24.71
C LYS A 207 23.86 6.00 -23.29
N SER A 208 22.87 5.15 -23.07
CA SER A 208 22.61 4.48 -21.80
C SER A 208 22.19 3.02 -22.06
N TYR A 209 22.17 2.22 -20.99
CA TYR A 209 21.58 0.90 -21.06
C TYR A 209 20.08 1.02 -21.35
N TRP A 210 19.63 0.37 -22.42
CA TRP A 210 18.22 0.30 -22.81
C TRP A 210 17.90 -1.10 -23.33
N PRO A 211 17.22 -1.94 -22.55
CA PRO A 211 16.89 -3.28 -22.98
C PRO A 211 15.76 -3.27 -24.02
N SER A 212 15.80 -4.17 -24.97
CA SER A 212 14.85 -4.22 -26.10
C SER A 212 13.38 -4.39 -25.68
N PHE A 213 13.12 -4.97 -24.52
CA PHE A 213 11.76 -5.11 -24.00
C PHE A 213 11.16 -3.78 -23.54
N ALA A 214 11.98 -2.80 -23.14
CA ALA A 214 11.50 -1.54 -22.56
C ALA A 214 10.65 -0.72 -23.54
N GLU A 215 10.94 -0.79 -24.84
CA GLU A 215 10.16 -0.09 -25.87
C GLU A 215 8.75 -0.68 -26.05
N LYS A 216 8.56 -1.94 -25.71
CA LYS A 216 7.33 -2.68 -25.92
C LYS A 216 6.41 -2.67 -24.70
N ILE A 217 6.91 -2.32 -23.52
CA ILE A 217 6.15 -2.40 -22.25
C ILE A 217 4.81 -1.67 -22.37
N LEU A 218 4.81 -0.38 -22.74
CA LEU A 218 3.59 0.42 -22.78
C LEU A 218 2.62 -0.04 -23.88
N PRO A 219 3.06 -0.27 -25.14
CA PRO A 219 2.18 -0.79 -26.18
C PRO A 219 1.55 -2.14 -25.83
N ASP A 220 2.34 -3.07 -25.30
CA ASP A 220 1.86 -4.41 -24.95
C ASP A 220 0.84 -4.36 -23.80
N LEU A 221 1.11 -3.57 -22.76
CA LEU A 221 0.18 -3.37 -21.65
C LEU A 221 -1.13 -2.71 -22.09
N ALA A 222 -1.05 -1.66 -22.91
CA ALA A 222 -2.24 -0.98 -23.45
C ALA A 222 -3.09 -1.92 -24.31
N THR A 223 -2.45 -2.75 -25.15
CA THR A 223 -3.13 -3.75 -25.97
C THR A 223 -3.80 -4.84 -25.12
N ALA A 224 -3.20 -5.18 -23.97
CA ALA A 224 -3.77 -6.11 -22.99
C ALA A 224 -4.90 -5.50 -22.15
N GLY A 225 -5.21 -4.22 -22.30
CA GLY A 225 -6.26 -3.53 -21.58
C GLY A 225 -5.85 -3.02 -20.18
N VAL A 226 -4.54 -2.97 -19.90
CA VAL A 226 -4.03 -2.33 -18.68
C VAL A 226 -4.23 -0.82 -18.79
N THR A 227 -4.72 -0.20 -17.72
CA THR A 227 -5.10 1.23 -17.71
C THR A 227 -4.01 2.14 -17.19
N ASN A 228 -3.23 1.66 -16.23
CA ASN A 228 -2.30 2.51 -15.47
C ASN A 228 -1.13 1.71 -14.88
N ILE A 229 -0.12 2.45 -14.43
CA ILE A 229 1.14 1.91 -13.91
C ILE A 229 1.50 2.61 -12.61
N GLU A 230 1.88 1.83 -11.60
CA GLU A 230 2.39 2.31 -10.32
C GLU A 230 3.38 1.29 -9.70
N MET A 231 3.70 1.37 -8.39
CA MET A 231 4.84 0.62 -7.85
C MET A 231 4.52 -0.24 -6.60
N GLU A 232 3.29 -0.22 -6.05
CA GLU A 232 3.00 -0.86 -4.75
C GLU A 232 1.72 -1.70 -4.69
N THR A 233 0.72 -1.42 -5.52
CA THR A 233 -0.64 -1.95 -5.38
C THR A 233 -0.67 -3.48 -5.36
N ALA A 234 0.01 -4.16 -6.28
CA ALA A 234 -0.02 -5.63 -6.31
C ALA A 234 0.56 -6.25 -5.03
N GLY A 235 1.69 -5.73 -4.54
CA GLY A 235 2.30 -6.16 -3.29
C GLY A 235 1.36 -5.98 -2.11
N GLN A 236 0.75 -4.81 -2.00
CA GLN A 236 -0.19 -4.51 -0.93
C GLN A 236 -1.44 -5.40 -0.96
N LEU A 237 -2.02 -5.64 -2.13
CA LEU A 237 -3.19 -6.50 -2.28
C LEU A 237 -2.89 -7.95 -1.90
N VAL A 238 -1.76 -8.50 -2.37
CA VAL A 238 -1.37 -9.89 -2.10
C VAL A 238 -1.04 -10.09 -0.63
N VAL A 239 -0.16 -9.26 -0.07
CA VAL A 239 0.27 -9.39 1.33
C VAL A 239 -0.93 -9.20 2.27
N GLY A 240 -1.75 -8.18 2.05
CA GLY A 240 -2.95 -7.95 2.85
C GLY A 240 -3.96 -9.10 2.76
N TYR A 241 -4.19 -9.66 1.56
CA TYR A 241 -5.06 -10.82 1.40
C TYR A 241 -4.56 -12.05 2.19
N LEU A 242 -3.25 -12.34 2.12
CA LEU A 242 -2.66 -13.46 2.86
C LEU A 242 -2.74 -13.27 4.38
N HIS A 243 -2.81 -12.03 4.84
CA HIS A 243 -3.07 -11.68 6.24
C HIS A 243 -4.57 -11.61 6.61
N GLY A 244 -5.47 -11.93 5.69
CA GLY A 244 -6.92 -11.88 5.93
C GLY A 244 -7.51 -10.47 6.00
N MET A 245 -6.80 -9.47 5.46
CA MET A 245 -7.24 -8.08 5.41
C MET A 245 -8.09 -7.79 4.17
N ARG A 246 -9.00 -6.82 4.26
CA ARG A 246 -9.66 -6.23 3.10
C ARG A 246 -8.78 -5.12 2.54
N MET A 247 -8.34 -5.28 1.31
CA MET A 247 -7.45 -4.33 0.64
C MET A 247 -8.12 -3.76 -0.60
N GLY A 248 -7.88 -2.51 -0.89
CA GLY A 248 -8.25 -1.86 -2.15
C GLY A 248 -7.37 -0.65 -2.42
N CYS A 249 -7.58 -0.01 -3.56
CA CYS A 249 -6.73 1.07 -4.02
C CYS A 249 -7.52 2.11 -4.79
N ILE A 250 -7.15 3.38 -4.62
CA ILE A 250 -7.58 4.50 -5.46
C ILE A 250 -6.37 5.37 -5.81
N LEU A 251 -6.23 5.69 -7.08
CA LEU A 251 -5.05 6.36 -7.63
C LEU A 251 -5.44 7.61 -8.40
N SER A 252 -4.70 8.71 -8.21
CA SER A 252 -4.81 9.89 -9.05
C SER A 252 -3.90 9.75 -10.27
N VAL A 253 -4.42 10.08 -11.44
CA VAL A 253 -3.62 10.21 -12.67
C VAL A 253 -2.79 11.49 -12.58
N ILE A 254 -1.47 11.34 -12.40
CA ILE A 254 -0.50 12.46 -12.44
C ILE A 254 0.36 12.44 -13.69
N SER A 255 0.24 11.42 -14.52
CA SER A 255 0.94 11.30 -15.79
C SER A 255 0.04 10.60 -16.79
N ASN A 256 -0.20 11.21 -17.93
CA ASN A 256 -0.80 10.54 -19.07
C ASN A 256 0.31 10.25 -20.08
N ARG A 257 0.68 8.97 -20.23
CA ARG A 257 1.80 8.50 -21.07
C ARG A 257 1.45 8.50 -22.57
N VAL A 258 0.17 8.52 -22.90
CA VAL A 258 -0.30 8.60 -24.30
C VAL A 258 -0.30 10.04 -24.80
N LEU A 259 -0.68 10.98 -23.93
CA LEU A 259 -0.77 12.41 -24.25
C LEU A 259 0.50 13.18 -23.87
N ASP A 260 1.49 12.50 -23.30
CA ASP A 260 2.75 13.07 -22.80
C ASP A 260 2.52 14.28 -21.86
N ARG A 261 1.68 14.07 -20.84
CA ARG A 261 1.32 15.08 -19.84
C ARG A 261 1.72 14.67 -18.45
N TRP A 262 2.13 15.66 -17.64
CA TRP A 262 2.48 15.47 -16.23
C TRP A 262 1.89 16.58 -15.36
N GLY A 263 1.28 16.23 -14.21
CA GLY A 263 0.75 17.17 -13.22
C GLY A 263 -0.30 16.51 -12.33
N ASP A 264 -0.57 17.05 -11.15
CA ASP A 264 -1.57 16.48 -10.23
C ASP A 264 -3.02 16.91 -10.56
N ASN A 265 -3.22 18.16 -10.99
CA ASN A 265 -4.55 18.73 -11.27
C ASN A 265 -5.60 18.48 -10.18
N GLY A 266 -5.18 18.47 -8.89
CA GLY A 266 -6.05 18.28 -7.73
C GLY A 266 -6.50 16.85 -7.48
N GLY A 267 -5.98 15.88 -8.20
CA GLY A 267 -6.36 14.47 -8.07
C GLY A 267 -5.90 13.85 -6.75
N GLU A 268 -4.75 14.28 -6.22
CA GLU A 268 -4.26 13.80 -4.92
C GLU A 268 -5.25 14.12 -3.80
N GLU A 269 -5.81 15.31 -3.75
CA GLU A 269 -6.82 15.69 -2.75
C GLU A 269 -8.11 14.88 -2.92
N LYS A 270 -8.55 14.68 -4.16
CA LYS A 270 -9.72 13.85 -4.46
C LYS A 270 -9.55 12.40 -3.98
N THR A 271 -8.37 11.78 -4.18
CA THR A 271 -8.11 10.41 -3.69
C THR A 271 -8.17 10.34 -2.17
N CYS A 272 -7.65 11.35 -1.46
CA CYS A 272 -7.70 11.42 0.00
C CYS A 272 -9.14 11.46 0.51
N LEU A 273 -9.98 12.31 -0.08
CA LEU A 273 -11.39 12.46 0.29
C LEU A 273 -12.20 11.19 -0.05
N ALA A 274 -12.01 10.63 -1.25
CA ALA A 274 -12.70 9.42 -1.67
C ALA A 274 -12.36 8.21 -0.80
N ALA A 275 -11.09 8.06 -0.40
CA ALA A 275 -10.68 6.98 0.49
C ALA A 275 -11.29 7.11 1.89
N ALA A 276 -11.32 8.32 2.48
CA ALA A 276 -11.94 8.55 3.77
C ALA A 276 -13.46 8.28 3.74
N GLU A 277 -14.14 8.73 2.68
CA GLU A 277 -15.59 8.47 2.51
C GLU A 277 -15.85 6.97 2.26
N ALA A 278 -15.01 6.28 1.50
CA ALA A 278 -15.13 4.83 1.28
C ALA A 278 -14.95 4.05 2.60
N MET A 279 -14.01 4.44 3.46
CA MET A 279 -13.84 3.83 4.78
C MET A 279 -15.10 4.01 5.64
N ARG A 280 -15.70 5.21 5.62
CA ARG A 280 -16.97 5.47 6.32
C ARG A 280 -18.10 4.58 5.81
N ILE A 281 -18.23 4.45 4.49
CA ILE A 281 -19.23 3.57 3.85
C ILE A 281 -18.99 2.10 4.26
N LEU A 282 -17.77 1.62 4.23
CA LEU A 282 -17.43 0.25 4.66
C LEU A 282 -17.80 0.01 6.13
N LYS A 283 -17.49 0.96 7.01
CA LYS A 283 -17.83 0.87 8.42
C LYS A 283 -19.35 0.82 8.64
N GLU A 284 -20.10 1.64 7.93
CA GLU A 284 -21.57 1.63 7.98
C GLU A 284 -22.13 0.27 7.51
N TRP A 285 -21.55 -0.32 6.45
CA TRP A 285 -21.97 -1.64 6.00
C TRP A 285 -21.62 -2.74 7.00
N ASP A 286 -20.46 -2.66 7.63
CA ASP A 286 -20.05 -3.60 8.68
C ASP A 286 -20.98 -3.50 9.90
N ASP A 287 -21.28 -2.31 10.37
CA ASP A 287 -22.14 -2.06 11.53
C ASP A 287 -23.61 -2.48 11.29
N SER A 288 -24.10 -2.30 10.07
CA SER A 288 -25.48 -2.68 9.71
C SER A 288 -25.65 -4.17 9.40
N GLY A 289 -24.54 -4.94 9.37
CA GLY A 289 -24.56 -6.33 8.95
C GLY A 289 -24.88 -6.55 7.47
N LYS A 290 -24.91 -5.47 6.65
CA LYS A 290 -25.13 -5.54 5.20
C LYS A 290 -24.09 -6.40 4.49
N ILE A 291 -22.86 -6.41 5.04
CA ILE A 291 -21.78 -7.28 4.62
C ILE A 291 -21.51 -8.25 5.75
N THR A 292 -21.99 -9.46 5.63
CA THR A 292 -21.51 -10.53 6.48
C THR A 292 -20.09 -10.83 6.07
N LEU A 293 -19.12 -10.52 6.92
CA LEU A 293 -17.72 -10.96 6.78
C LEU A 293 -17.67 -12.49 6.92
N THR A 294 -18.28 -13.20 5.96
CA THR A 294 -18.17 -14.67 5.84
C THR A 294 -16.79 -15.11 5.38
N ALA A 295 -15.94 -14.18 5.02
CA ALA A 295 -14.53 -14.44 4.77
C ALA A 295 -13.66 -14.32 6.04
N LYS A 296 -14.17 -14.64 7.23
CA LYS A 296 -13.33 -15.24 8.22
C LYS A 296 -13.04 -16.67 7.73
N MET A 297 -12.06 -16.81 6.85
CA MET A 297 -11.36 -18.07 6.79
C MET A 297 -10.75 -18.26 8.18
N LYS A 298 -11.52 -18.90 9.07
CA LYS A 298 -10.97 -19.50 10.27
C LYS A 298 -10.01 -20.56 9.77
N ARG A 299 -8.73 -20.25 9.80
CA ARG A 299 -7.67 -21.24 9.76
C ARG A 299 -7.66 -22.00 11.05
#